data_3c0797b0c30cd8d1674e64454c829865
#
_entry.id   3c0797b0c30cd8d1674e64454c829865
#
_cell.length_a   1.000
_cell.length_b   1.000
_cell.length_c   1.000
_cell.angle_alpha   90.00
_cell.angle_beta   90.00
_cell.angle_gamma   90.00
#
_symmetry.space_group_name_H-M   'P 1'
#
loop_
_entity.id
_entity.type
_entity.pdbx_description
1 polymer ?
#
loop_
_entity_poly.entity_id
_entity_poly.type
_entity_poly.pdbx_seq_one_letter_code
_entity_poly.pdbx_strand_id
1 'polypeptide(L)'
;MNASKEAVNTLIMGILSGMADVESKVIVCAPYPYLSQVEALITHSQVHLGAQNFNVNASGAFTGEVSADMIKEFGAEHVIVGHSERRSLYGETDEIVAEKVQAALDNGLTPLFCIGETLEEREAGNMEIVVSRQIQAVVDRVGIDAFKNIIIAYEPVWAIGTGVTATPQQAQDAHAFIRSMLAENNTDIAQSTPILYGGSMNPTNAEELIGCEXXXGGLIGGASLKAEDFLRICKAG
;
A
#
# COMPACT_ATOMS: atom_id res chain seq x y z
N MET A 1 12.43 5.82 5.96
CA MET A 1 13.46 6.69 5.36
C MET A 1 14.75 5.88 5.18
N ASN A 2 14.90 5.21 4.06
CA ASN A 2 16.00 4.26 3.83
C ASN A 2 16.56 4.42 2.41
N ALA A 3 17.01 5.62 2.06
CA ALA A 3 17.45 5.85 0.69
C ALA A 3 18.65 6.77 0.62
N SER A 4 19.39 6.60 -0.45
CA SER A 4 20.44 7.49 -0.91
C SER A 4 20.47 7.33 -2.43
N LYS A 5 21.11 8.22 -3.13
CA LYS A 5 21.20 8.06 -4.58
C LYS A 5 21.84 6.73 -4.97
N GLU A 6 22.91 6.35 -4.27
CA GLU A 6 23.60 5.08 -4.56
C GLU A 6 22.71 3.88 -4.23
N ALA A 7 22.05 3.89 -3.07
CA ALA A 7 21.21 2.78 -2.66
C ALA A 7 20.01 2.61 -3.61
N VAL A 8 19.42 3.73 -4.03
CA VAL A 8 18.30 3.69 -4.98
C VAL A 8 18.76 3.10 -6.31
N ASN A 9 19.91 3.53 -6.81
CA ASN A 9 20.42 3.02 -8.07
C ASN A 9 20.65 1.51 -8.00
N THR A 10 21.32 1.06 -6.94
CA THR A 10 21.62 -0.37 -6.75
C THR A 10 20.33 -1.19 -6.67
N LEU A 11 19.38 -0.72 -5.86
CA LEU A 11 18.13 -1.45 -5.66
C LEU A 11 17.30 -1.54 -6.94
N ILE A 12 17.09 -0.42 -7.60
CA ILE A 12 16.24 -0.41 -8.81
C ILE A 12 16.89 -1.20 -9.93
N MET A 13 18.19 -1.04 -10.14
CA MET A 13 18.88 -1.82 -11.18
C MET A 13 18.80 -3.32 -10.88
N GLY A 14 18.93 -3.69 -9.61
CA GLY A 14 18.79 -5.10 -9.22
C GLY A 14 17.40 -5.64 -9.48
N ILE A 15 16.36 -4.84 -9.17
CA ILE A 15 14.98 -5.25 -9.43
C ILE A 15 14.76 -5.42 -10.94
N LEU A 16 15.18 -4.45 -11.73
CA LEU A 16 14.98 -4.50 -13.18
C LEU A 16 15.66 -5.73 -13.80
N SER A 17 16.83 -6.10 -13.28
CA SER A 17 17.56 -7.24 -13.84
C SER A 17 16.85 -8.58 -13.60
N GLY A 18 15.90 -8.63 -12.66
CA GLY A 18 15.18 -9.86 -12.36
C GLY A 18 13.72 -9.86 -12.75
N MET A 19 13.27 -8.86 -13.51
CA MET A 19 11.86 -8.74 -13.84
C MET A 19 11.34 -9.70 -14.90
N ALA A 20 12.24 -10.35 -15.67
CA ALA A 20 11.81 -11.19 -16.80
C ALA A 20 10.85 -12.31 -16.37
N ASP A 21 11.04 -12.84 -15.16
CA ASP A 21 10.24 -13.97 -14.68
C ASP A 21 9.14 -13.52 -13.71
N VAL A 22 8.85 -12.22 -13.62
CA VAL A 22 7.85 -11.69 -12.69
C VAL A 22 6.55 -11.49 -13.44
N GLU A 23 5.49 -12.14 -12.98
CA GLU A 23 4.17 -11.99 -13.58
C GLU A 23 3.32 -10.96 -12.82
N SER A 24 3.66 -10.72 -11.56
CA SER A 24 2.94 -9.75 -10.71
C SER A 24 3.15 -8.33 -11.21
N LYS A 25 2.15 -7.48 -10.98
CA LYS A 25 2.33 -6.05 -11.17
C LYS A 25 3.23 -5.53 -10.04
N VAL A 26 4.31 -4.87 -10.39
CA VAL A 26 5.28 -4.35 -9.43
C VAL A 26 5.23 -2.82 -9.40
N ILE A 27 5.03 -2.29 -8.20
CA ILE A 27 4.96 -0.85 -7.96
C ILE A 27 6.02 -0.50 -6.92
N VAL A 28 6.90 0.45 -7.22
CA VAL A 28 7.88 0.92 -6.24
C VAL A 28 7.46 2.31 -5.76
N CYS A 29 7.31 2.45 -4.44
CA CYS A 29 6.86 3.71 -3.85
C CYS A 29 8.05 4.40 -3.20
N ALA A 30 8.57 5.42 -3.87
CA ALA A 30 9.82 6.06 -3.49
C ALA A 30 9.58 7.32 -2.64
N PRO A 31 10.54 7.65 -1.76
CA PRO A 31 10.50 8.95 -1.07
C PRO A 31 10.60 10.09 -2.08
N TYR A 32 10.02 11.24 -1.76
CA TYR A 32 9.99 12.39 -2.66
C TYR A 32 11.33 12.73 -3.32
N PRO A 33 12.45 12.80 -2.57
CA PRO A 33 13.71 13.24 -3.20
C PRO A 33 14.22 12.30 -4.28
N TYR A 34 13.69 11.09 -4.37
CA TYR A 34 14.20 10.07 -5.28
C TYR A 34 13.20 9.72 -6.40
N LEU A 35 12.08 10.42 -6.46
CA LEU A 35 11.08 10.13 -7.51
C LEU A 35 11.68 10.31 -8.91
N SER A 36 12.40 11.41 -9.13
CA SER A 36 13.00 11.68 -10.44
C SER A 36 14.02 10.61 -10.83
N GLN A 37 14.82 10.18 -9.87
CA GLN A 37 15.83 9.16 -10.12
C GLN A 37 15.18 7.82 -10.48
N VAL A 38 14.15 7.43 -9.72
CA VAL A 38 13.46 6.16 -9.99
C VAL A 38 12.75 6.23 -11.34
N GLU A 39 12.07 7.35 -11.62
CA GLU A 39 11.40 7.53 -12.91
C GLU A 39 12.37 7.27 -14.07
N ALA A 40 13.55 7.88 -14.02
CA ALA A 40 14.54 7.73 -15.08
C ALA A 40 14.99 6.27 -15.24
N LEU A 41 15.14 5.56 -14.12
CA LEU A 41 15.62 4.19 -14.15
C LEU A 41 14.59 3.20 -14.67
N ILE A 42 13.30 3.41 -14.37
CA ILE A 42 12.26 2.43 -14.72
C ILE A 42 11.55 2.73 -16.03
N THR A 43 11.87 3.86 -16.68
CA THR A 43 11.28 4.21 -17.98
C THR A 43 11.50 3.05 -18.96
N HIS A 44 10.44 2.69 -19.67
CA HIS A 44 10.43 1.58 -20.64
C HIS A 44 10.54 0.19 -19.98
N SER A 45 10.29 0.12 -18.66
CA SER A 45 10.24 -1.16 -17.97
C SER A 45 8.80 -1.48 -17.58
N GLN A 46 8.60 -2.65 -16.96
CA GLN A 46 7.30 -3.08 -16.46
C GLN A 46 7.02 -2.58 -15.03
N VAL A 47 7.98 -1.87 -14.43
CA VAL A 47 7.84 -1.40 -13.05
C VAL A 47 7.10 -0.06 -13.04
N HIS A 48 6.14 0.06 -12.12
CA HIS A 48 5.35 1.28 -11.95
C HIS A 48 5.87 2.10 -10.76
N LEU A 49 5.62 3.40 -10.80
CA LEU A 49 6.07 4.30 -9.74
C LEU A 49 4.88 4.73 -8.87
N GLY A 50 5.14 4.78 -7.57
CA GLY A 50 4.22 5.35 -6.60
C GLY A 50 4.94 6.30 -5.67
N ALA A 51 4.17 7.05 -4.91
CA ALA A 51 4.71 7.91 -3.84
C ALA A 51 4.25 7.37 -2.49
N GLN A 52 4.96 7.78 -1.44
CA GLN A 52 4.67 7.27 -0.09
C GLN A 52 3.63 8.13 0.64
N ASN A 53 3.30 9.28 0.11
CA ASN A 53 2.35 10.22 0.71
C ASN A 53 2.13 11.35 -0.30
N PHE A 54 1.17 12.23 -0.03
CA PHE A 54 0.98 13.50 -0.75
C PHE A 54 0.06 14.38 0.07
N ASN A 55 0.01 15.67 -0.29
CA ASN A 55 -0.87 16.63 0.35
C ASN A 55 -2.09 16.87 -0.55
N VAL A 56 -3.28 16.97 0.05
CA VAL A 56 -4.53 17.12 -0.72
C VAL A 56 -4.65 18.48 -1.41
N ASN A 57 -3.93 19.49 -0.94
CA ASN A 57 -4.01 20.82 -1.53
C ASN A 57 -3.25 20.85 -2.84
N ALA A 58 -3.85 21.45 -3.86
CA ALA A 58 -3.25 21.50 -5.20
C ALA A 58 -2.05 22.45 -5.26
N SER A 59 -2.11 23.54 -4.49
CA SER A 59 -1.02 24.52 -4.45
C SER A 59 -1.25 25.40 -3.23
N GLY A 60 -0.27 26.24 -2.93
CA GLY A 60 -0.45 27.21 -1.85
C GLY A 60 0.69 27.24 -0.85
N ALA A 61 0.45 27.94 0.24
CA ALA A 61 1.44 28.15 1.30
C ALA A 61 1.46 26.97 2.26
N PHE A 62 1.98 25.87 1.80
CA PHE A 62 2.11 24.63 2.57
C PHE A 62 3.57 24.18 2.53
N THR A 63 4.42 24.95 3.17
CA THR A 63 5.87 24.76 3.10
C THR A 63 6.27 23.32 3.39
N GLY A 64 6.97 22.71 2.45
CA GLY A 64 7.48 21.35 2.59
C GLY A 64 6.56 20.26 2.09
N GLU A 65 5.30 20.60 1.76
CA GLU A 65 4.34 19.61 1.28
C GLU A 65 4.47 19.37 -0.23
N VAL A 66 3.98 18.24 -0.69
CA VAL A 66 4.06 17.83 -2.08
C VAL A 66 2.66 17.45 -2.55
N SER A 67 2.21 18.07 -3.64
CA SER A 67 0.86 17.88 -4.15
C SER A 67 0.76 16.65 -5.07
N ALA A 68 -0.47 16.29 -5.41
CA ALA A 68 -0.73 15.21 -6.38
C ALA A 68 -0.10 15.53 -7.75
N ASP A 69 -0.24 16.77 -8.21
CA ASP A 69 0.34 17.14 -9.50
C ASP A 69 1.86 17.01 -9.50
N MET A 70 2.51 17.35 -8.38
CA MET A 70 3.95 17.21 -8.30
C MET A 70 4.39 15.76 -8.45
N ILE A 71 3.74 14.82 -7.75
CA ILE A 71 4.16 13.43 -7.85
C ILE A 71 3.81 12.83 -9.22
N LYS A 72 2.70 13.26 -9.81
CA LYS A 72 2.32 12.80 -11.15
C LYS A 72 3.31 13.28 -12.22
N GLU A 73 3.89 14.45 -12.02
CA GLU A 73 4.87 14.99 -12.97
C GLU A 73 6.07 14.07 -13.12
N PHE A 74 6.38 13.29 -12.08
CA PHE A 74 7.47 12.31 -12.10
C PHE A 74 7.00 10.92 -12.50
N GLY A 75 5.77 10.79 -12.96
CA GLY A 75 5.27 9.51 -13.45
C GLY A 75 4.61 8.63 -12.40
N ALA A 76 4.37 9.15 -11.19
CA ALA A 76 3.69 8.36 -10.18
C ALA A 76 2.24 8.10 -10.60
N GLU A 77 1.82 6.84 -10.51
CA GLU A 77 0.46 6.42 -10.79
C GLU A 77 -0.27 5.97 -9.53
N HIS A 78 0.47 5.74 -8.46
CA HIS A 78 -0.04 5.18 -7.20
C HIS A 78 0.47 6.03 -6.04
N VAL A 79 -0.27 6.03 -4.93
CA VAL A 79 0.20 6.74 -3.73
C VAL A 79 -0.31 6.01 -2.49
N ILE A 80 0.58 5.80 -1.53
CA ILE A 80 0.21 5.20 -0.24
C ILE A 80 -0.57 6.24 0.56
N VAL A 81 -1.70 5.84 1.12
CA VAL A 81 -2.57 6.72 1.90
C VAL A 81 -2.91 6.03 3.22
N GLY A 82 -2.72 6.73 4.31
CA GLY A 82 -3.14 6.23 5.61
C GLY A 82 -2.27 5.13 6.19
N HIS A 83 -1.00 5.03 5.77
CA HIS A 83 -0.08 4.04 6.33
C HIS A 83 -0.07 4.14 7.84
N SER A 84 0.07 3.01 8.53
CA SER A 84 0.01 2.96 9.99
C SER A 84 0.98 3.94 10.65
N GLU A 85 2.17 4.11 10.08
CA GLU A 85 3.13 5.07 10.62
C GLU A 85 2.58 6.49 10.58
N ARG A 86 1.85 6.84 9.53
CA ARG A 86 1.31 8.20 9.44
C ARG A 86 0.14 8.40 10.38
N ARG A 87 -0.64 7.35 10.62
CA ARG A 87 -1.71 7.44 11.62
C ARG A 87 -1.13 7.61 13.02
N SER A 88 -0.11 6.83 13.38
CA SER A 88 0.41 6.82 14.75
C SER A 88 1.40 7.95 15.02
N LEU A 89 2.24 8.32 14.06
CA LEU A 89 3.32 9.31 14.28
C LEU A 89 2.91 10.72 13.88
N TYR A 90 2.02 10.85 12.90
CA TYR A 90 1.66 12.16 12.34
C TYR A 90 0.19 12.50 12.48
N GLY A 91 -0.54 11.68 13.23
CA GLY A 91 -1.92 11.99 13.60
C GLY A 91 -2.93 11.94 12.47
N GLU A 92 -2.69 11.15 11.44
CA GLU A 92 -3.68 11.03 10.37
C GLU A 92 -4.90 10.27 10.89
N THR A 93 -6.05 10.93 10.87
CA THR A 93 -7.32 10.36 11.30
C THR A 93 -8.02 9.69 10.12
N ASP A 94 -9.08 8.95 10.40
CA ASP A 94 -9.87 8.35 9.33
C ASP A 94 -10.39 9.41 8.36
N GLU A 95 -10.75 10.59 8.87
CA GLU A 95 -11.23 11.69 8.03
C GLU A 95 -10.15 12.22 7.12
N ILE A 96 -8.94 12.40 7.65
CA ILE A 96 -7.80 12.85 6.84
C ILE A 96 -7.49 11.83 5.75
N VAL A 97 -7.50 10.54 6.11
CA VAL A 97 -7.24 9.47 5.14
C VAL A 97 -8.31 9.46 4.06
N ALA A 98 -9.58 9.60 4.43
CA ALA A 98 -10.67 9.65 3.45
C ALA A 98 -10.52 10.84 2.50
N GLU A 99 -10.09 12.00 3.02
CA GLU A 99 -9.80 13.16 2.18
C GLU A 99 -8.68 12.86 1.18
N LYS A 100 -7.64 12.16 1.62
CA LYS A 100 -6.53 11.81 0.75
C LYS A 100 -6.95 10.81 -0.32
N VAL A 101 -7.81 9.83 0.04
CA VAL A 101 -8.33 8.90 -0.96
C VAL A 101 -9.11 9.66 -2.03
N GLN A 102 -10.00 10.58 -1.59
CA GLN A 102 -10.78 11.38 -2.54
C GLN A 102 -9.87 12.19 -3.45
N ALA A 103 -8.88 12.87 -2.88
CA ALA A 103 -7.97 13.71 -3.67
C ALA A 103 -7.15 12.87 -4.65
N ALA A 104 -6.70 11.69 -4.23
CA ALA A 104 -5.95 10.80 -5.12
C ALA A 104 -6.83 10.42 -6.32
N LEU A 105 -8.05 9.98 -6.06
CA LEU A 105 -8.98 9.60 -7.13
C LEU A 105 -9.29 10.77 -8.05
N ASP A 106 -9.53 11.95 -7.49
CA ASP A 106 -9.83 13.16 -8.26
C ASP A 106 -8.67 13.54 -9.19
N ASN A 107 -7.46 13.14 -8.83
CA ASN A 107 -6.26 13.44 -9.61
C ASN A 107 -5.78 12.26 -10.47
N GLY A 108 -6.57 11.21 -10.57
CA GLY A 108 -6.23 10.07 -11.42
C GLY A 108 -5.15 9.16 -10.85
N LEU A 109 -4.86 9.28 -9.56
CA LEU A 109 -3.93 8.38 -8.87
C LEU A 109 -4.70 7.22 -8.27
N THR A 110 -4.06 6.06 -8.20
CA THR A 110 -4.63 4.91 -7.51
C THR A 110 -4.14 4.93 -6.06
N PRO A 111 -5.01 5.16 -5.08
CA PRO A 111 -4.56 5.10 -3.69
C PRO A 111 -4.33 3.67 -3.24
N LEU A 112 -3.22 3.46 -2.53
CA LEU A 112 -2.95 2.25 -1.78
C LEU A 112 -3.43 2.57 -0.37
N PHE A 113 -4.67 2.22 -0.09
CA PHE A 113 -5.39 2.63 1.13
C PHE A 113 -5.08 1.65 2.24
N CYS A 114 -4.38 2.12 3.28
CA CYS A 114 -3.90 1.27 4.38
C CYS A 114 -4.88 1.28 5.54
N ILE A 115 -5.19 0.09 6.03
CA ILE A 115 -6.08 -0.11 7.18
C ILE A 115 -5.48 -1.21 8.07
N GLY A 116 -5.87 -1.21 9.34
CA GLY A 116 -5.42 -2.26 10.24
C GLY A 116 -5.45 -1.83 11.69
N GLU A 117 -5.44 -2.83 12.57
CA GLU A 117 -5.55 -2.65 14.01
C GLU A 117 -4.19 -2.69 14.69
N THR A 118 -4.07 -1.96 15.80
CA THR A 118 -2.91 -2.02 16.68
C THR A 118 -2.95 -3.31 17.51
N LEU A 119 -1.83 -3.62 18.17
CA LEU A 119 -1.78 -4.77 19.09
C LEU A 119 -2.83 -4.63 20.19
N GLU A 120 -2.92 -3.44 20.78
CA GLU A 120 -3.89 -3.18 21.84
C GLU A 120 -5.32 -3.45 21.36
N GLU A 121 -5.64 -2.98 20.17
CA GLU A 121 -6.97 -3.19 19.59
C GLU A 121 -7.23 -4.67 19.31
N ARG A 122 -6.21 -5.38 18.83
CA ARG A 122 -6.34 -6.80 18.56
C ARG A 122 -6.56 -7.59 19.84
N GLU A 123 -5.78 -7.29 20.87
CA GLU A 123 -5.90 -7.98 22.16
C GLU A 123 -7.26 -7.72 22.82
N ALA A 124 -7.86 -6.57 22.54
CA ALA A 124 -9.19 -6.26 23.03
C ALA A 124 -10.30 -6.89 22.20
N GLY A 125 -9.95 -7.61 21.12
CA GLY A 125 -10.94 -8.24 20.25
C GLY A 125 -11.61 -7.27 19.29
N ASN A 126 -10.99 -6.13 19.01
CA ASN A 126 -11.62 -5.03 18.25
C ASN A 126 -11.16 -4.93 16.80
N MET A 127 -10.48 -5.93 16.25
CA MET A 127 -9.99 -5.84 14.88
C MET A 127 -11.10 -5.49 13.90
N GLU A 128 -12.21 -6.21 13.98
CA GLU A 128 -13.31 -5.99 13.03
C GLU A 128 -13.92 -4.60 13.19
N ILE A 129 -14.06 -4.12 14.42
CA ILE A 129 -14.61 -2.78 14.69
C ILE A 129 -13.70 -1.72 14.07
N VAL A 130 -12.39 -1.84 14.28
CA VAL A 130 -11.42 -0.85 13.80
C VAL A 130 -11.39 -0.84 12.27
N VAL A 131 -11.27 -2.00 11.66
CA VAL A 131 -11.19 -2.11 10.21
C VAL A 131 -12.47 -1.61 9.57
N SER A 132 -13.63 -1.97 10.15
CA SER A 132 -14.92 -1.48 9.66
C SER A 132 -15.00 0.04 9.67
N ARG A 133 -14.57 0.65 10.78
CA ARG A 133 -14.59 2.11 10.91
C ARG A 133 -13.71 2.76 9.85
N GLN A 134 -12.51 2.21 9.63
CA GLN A 134 -11.58 2.77 8.65
C GLN A 134 -12.13 2.69 7.23
N ILE A 135 -12.71 1.56 6.86
CA ILE A 135 -13.30 1.38 5.53
C ILE A 135 -14.52 2.28 5.36
N GLN A 136 -15.39 2.32 6.39
CA GLN A 136 -16.63 3.07 6.29
C GLN A 136 -16.37 4.56 6.07
N ALA A 137 -15.33 5.12 6.71
CA ALA A 137 -14.99 6.53 6.51
C ALA A 137 -14.72 6.83 5.04
N VAL A 138 -14.05 5.92 4.34
CA VAL A 138 -13.78 6.11 2.92
C VAL A 138 -15.04 5.86 2.09
N VAL A 139 -15.79 4.80 2.39
CA VAL A 139 -17.06 4.54 1.66
C VAL A 139 -18.00 5.74 1.78
N ASP A 140 -18.11 6.32 2.97
CA ASP A 140 -18.99 7.47 3.18
C ASP A 140 -18.57 8.67 2.34
N ARG A 141 -17.27 8.83 2.10
CA ARG A 141 -16.78 9.99 1.37
C ARG A 141 -16.78 9.80 -0.14
N VAL A 142 -16.35 8.65 -0.63
CA VAL A 142 -16.16 8.45 -2.08
C VAL A 142 -17.19 7.53 -2.71
N GLY A 143 -17.92 6.76 -1.90
CA GLY A 143 -18.87 5.77 -2.39
C GLY A 143 -18.19 4.45 -2.71
N ILE A 144 -18.98 3.37 -2.67
CA ILE A 144 -18.43 2.04 -2.87
C ILE A 144 -17.91 1.85 -4.30
N ASP A 145 -18.53 2.47 -5.29
CA ASP A 145 -18.12 2.30 -6.69
C ASP A 145 -16.69 2.78 -6.93
N ALA A 146 -16.22 3.73 -6.13
CA ALA A 146 -14.84 4.23 -6.27
C ALA A 146 -13.81 3.16 -5.95
N PHE A 147 -14.18 2.13 -5.21
CA PHE A 147 -13.24 1.08 -4.83
C PHE A 147 -12.73 0.26 -6.01
N LYS A 148 -13.36 0.37 -7.17
CA LYS A 148 -12.79 -0.24 -8.39
C LYS A 148 -11.43 0.38 -8.76
N ASN A 149 -11.14 1.57 -8.23
CA ASN A 149 -9.88 2.28 -8.49
C ASN A 149 -9.01 2.41 -7.24
N ILE A 150 -9.30 1.63 -6.20
CA ILE A 150 -8.56 1.65 -4.93
C ILE A 150 -7.94 0.28 -4.71
N ILE A 151 -6.73 0.26 -4.19
CA ILE A 151 -6.10 -0.96 -3.70
C ILE A 151 -6.06 -0.84 -2.18
N ILE A 152 -6.55 -1.86 -1.47
CA ILE A 152 -6.52 -1.87 -0.01
C ILE A 152 -5.27 -2.62 0.45
N ALA A 153 -4.60 -2.11 1.48
CA ALA A 153 -3.50 -2.81 2.13
C ALA A 153 -3.87 -3.01 3.60
N TYR A 154 -4.01 -4.26 3.99
CA TYR A 154 -4.29 -4.59 5.38
C TYR A 154 -2.98 -4.69 6.15
N GLU A 155 -2.83 -3.84 7.16
CA GLU A 155 -1.63 -3.77 7.98
C GLU A 155 -1.96 -4.23 9.40
N PRO A 156 -1.70 -5.50 9.76
CA PRO A 156 -1.74 -5.86 11.19
C PRO A 156 -0.56 -5.15 11.86
N VAL A 157 -0.83 -4.01 12.51
CA VAL A 157 0.25 -3.13 13.00
C VAL A 157 1.15 -3.87 13.97
N TRP A 158 0.58 -4.82 14.73
CA TRP A 158 1.34 -5.67 15.67
C TRP A 158 2.35 -6.58 14.96
N ALA A 159 2.25 -6.73 13.65
CA ALA A 159 3.14 -7.57 12.84
C ALA A 159 3.94 -6.74 11.83
N ILE A 160 4.19 -5.45 12.13
CA ILE A 160 5.00 -4.59 11.28
C ILE A 160 6.27 -4.20 12.03
N GLY A 161 7.42 -4.72 11.59
CA GLY A 161 8.70 -4.33 12.15
C GLY A 161 8.93 -4.78 13.58
N THR A 162 8.11 -5.70 14.08
CA THR A 162 8.20 -6.17 15.46
C THR A 162 8.90 -7.52 15.59
N GLY A 163 9.15 -8.19 14.46
CA GLY A 163 9.65 -9.55 14.48
C GLY A 163 8.53 -10.58 14.60
N VAL A 164 7.30 -10.14 14.83
CA VAL A 164 6.14 -11.02 14.87
C VAL A 164 5.51 -11.02 13.48
N THR A 165 5.04 -12.16 13.03
CA THR A 165 4.33 -12.28 11.75
C THR A 165 2.93 -12.84 12.01
N ALA A 166 1.98 -12.41 11.20
CA ALA A 166 0.66 -13.03 11.21
C ALA A 166 0.78 -14.41 10.58
N THR A 167 -0.01 -15.36 11.07
CA THR A 167 -0.10 -16.65 10.38
C THR A 167 -0.89 -16.46 9.09
N PRO A 168 -0.71 -17.34 8.10
CA PRO A 168 -1.53 -17.28 6.89
C PRO A 168 -3.04 -17.28 7.20
N GLN A 169 -3.46 -18.06 8.18
CA GLN A 169 -4.88 -18.09 8.55
C GLN A 169 -5.35 -16.74 9.11
N GLN A 170 -4.53 -16.11 9.96
CA GLN A 170 -4.88 -14.79 10.49
C GLN A 170 -5.01 -13.75 9.36
N ALA A 171 -4.09 -13.80 8.40
CA ALA A 171 -4.14 -12.89 7.25
C ALA A 171 -5.38 -13.18 6.40
N GLN A 172 -5.63 -14.46 6.13
CA GLN A 172 -6.79 -14.88 5.33
C GLN A 172 -8.10 -14.42 5.98
N ASP A 173 -8.23 -14.63 7.30
CA ASP A 173 -9.46 -14.28 8.02
C ASP A 173 -9.70 -12.77 7.96
N ALA A 174 -8.66 -11.97 8.14
CA ALA A 174 -8.79 -10.51 8.08
C ALA A 174 -9.16 -10.06 6.67
N HIS A 175 -8.50 -10.61 5.66
CA HIS A 175 -8.80 -10.25 4.27
C HIS A 175 -10.23 -10.68 3.89
N ALA A 176 -10.66 -11.85 4.34
CA ALA A 176 -12.03 -12.32 4.08
C ALA A 176 -13.04 -11.38 4.73
N PHE A 177 -12.76 -10.92 5.95
CA PHE A 177 -13.64 -9.97 6.62
C PHE A 177 -13.72 -8.64 5.85
N ILE A 178 -12.58 -8.11 5.41
CA ILE A 178 -12.55 -6.87 4.62
C ILE A 178 -13.40 -7.03 3.36
N ARG A 179 -13.22 -8.13 2.66
CA ARG A 179 -13.96 -8.36 1.42
C ARG A 179 -15.46 -8.49 1.70
N SER A 180 -15.83 -9.13 2.80
CA SER A 180 -17.24 -9.26 3.14
C SER A 180 -17.87 -7.90 3.42
N MET A 181 -17.14 -6.99 4.04
CA MET A 181 -17.62 -5.63 4.29
C MET A 181 -17.90 -4.89 2.99
N LEU A 182 -16.98 -5.00 2.03
CA LEU A 182 -17.20 -4.37 0.72
C LEU A 182 -18.42 -4.99 0.04
N ALA A 183 -18.58 -6.31 0.18
CA ALA A 183 -19.68 -7.03 -0.47
C ALA A 183 -21.05 -6.63 0.09
N GLU A 184 -21.12 -6.18 1.35
CA GLU A 184 -22.39 -5.69 1.90
C GLU A 184 -22.89 -4.48 1.10
N ASN A 185 -21.98 -3.74 0.48
CA ASN A 185 -22.34 -2.58 -0.35
C ASN A 185 -22.47 -2.96 -1.82
N ASN A 186 -21.58 -3.80 -2.33
CA ASN A 186 -21.57 -4.17 -3.75
C ASN A 186 -20.67 -5.39 -3.95
N THR A 187 -21.28 -6.52 -4.32
CA THR A 187 -20.57 -7.78 -4.47
C THR A 187 -19.53 -7.74 -5.59
N ASP A 188 -19.86 -7.12 -6.71
CA ASP A 188 -18.92 -7.04 -7.85
C ASP A 188 -17.69 -6.21 -7.49
N ILE A 189 -17.91 -5.10 -6.81
CA ILE A 189 -16.80 -4.25 -6.35
C ILE A 189 -15.94 -5.04 -5.37
N ALA A 190 -16.56 -5.76 -4.43
CA ALA A 190 -15.84 -6.54 -3.45
C ALA A 190 -14.92 -7.57 -4.12
N GLN A 191 -15.41 -8.21 -5.17
CA GLN A 191 -14.63 -9.23 -5.86
C GLN A 191 -13.46 -8.63 -6.64
N SER A 192 -13.64 -7.42 -7.16
CA SER A 192 -12.63 -6.81 -8.03
C SER A 192 -11.60 -5.97 -7.29
N THR A 193 -11.85 -5.60 -6.02
CA THR A 193 -10.94 -4.74 -5.28
C THR A 193 -9.74 -5.56 -4.77
N PRO A 194 -8.50 -5.20 -5.17
CA PRO A 194 -7.35 -5.94 -4.64
C PRO A 194 -7.14 -5.62 -3.16
N ILE A 195 -6.84 -6.66 -2.37
CA ILE A 195 -6.51 -6.50 -0.96
C ILE A 195 -5.13 -7.11 -0.76
N LEU A 196 -4.16 -6.26 -0.40
CA LEU A 196 -2.77 -6.66 -0.18
C LEU A 196 -2.53 -6.89 1.30
N TYR A 197 -1.64 -7.83 1.60
CA TYR A 197 -1.19 -8.02 2.97
C TYR A 197 -0.02 -7.06 3.23
N GLY A 198 -0.14 -6.22 4.26
CA GLY A 198 0.85 -5.20 4.61
C GLY A 198 1.61 -5.46 5.90
N GLY A 199 1.47 -6.63 6.51
CA GLY A 199 2.34 -7.02 7.62
C GLY A 199 3.68 -7.51 7.11
N SER A 200 4.52 -8.01 8.01
CA SER A 200 5.85 -8.50 7.64
C SER A 200 5.74 -9.63 6.62
N MET A 201 6.28 -9.39 5.43
CA MET A 201 6.37 -10.38 4.38
C MET A 201 7.82 -10.44 3.92
N ASN A 202 8.33 -11.64 3.74
CA ASN A 202 9.72 -11.87 3.37
C ASN A 202 9.79 -13.08 2.42
N PRO A 203 10.95 -13.39 1.85
CA PRO A 203 11.03 -14.52 0.91
C PRO A 203 10.57 -15.85 1.48
N THR A 204 10.66 -16.02 2.81
CA THR A 204 10.32 -17.30 3.43
C THR A 204 8.81 -17.50 3.55
N ASN A 205 8.04 -16.43 3.82
CA ASN A 205 6.60 -16.58 4.04
C ASN A 205 5.73 -16.06 2.90
N ALA A 206 6.33 -15.47 1.87
CA ALA A 206 5.55 -14.83 0.81
C ALA A 206 4.65 -15.81 0.06
N GLU A 207 5.21 -16.97 -0.32
CA GLU A 207 4.45 -17.94 -1.10
C GLU A 207 3.22 -18.43 -0.35
N GLU A 208 3.38 -18.67 0.95
CA GLU A 208 2.28 -19.16 1.77
C GLU A 208 1.21 -18.08 1.98
N LEU A 209 1.65 -16.83 2.21
CA LEU A 209 0.71 -15.73 2.42
C LEU A 209 -0.03 -15.37 1.12
N ILE A 210 0.70 -15.23 0.02
CA ILE A 210 0.09 -14.86 -1.26
C ILE A 210 -0.78 -16.01 -1.79
N GLY A 211 -0.48 -17.22 -1.38
CA GLY A 211 -1.29 -18.38 -1.75
C GLY A 211 -2.65 -18.43 -1.07
N CYS A 212 -2.89 -17.56 -0.09
CA CYS A 212 -4.20 -17.49 0.56
C CYS A 212 -5.22 -16.88 -0.41
N GLU A 213 -6.38 -17.44 -0.40
CA GLU A 213 -7.44 -17.08 -1.35
C GLU A 213 -7.74 -15.56 -1.39
N UNK A 214 -7.69 -14.90 -0.41
CA UNK A 214 -8.06 -13.53 -0.33
C UNK A 214 -6.87 -12.58 -0.40
N UNK A 215 -5.60 -12.96 -0.51
CA UNK A 215 -4.54 -12.10 -0.54
C UNK A 215 -4.14 -11.89 -1.98
N UNK A 216 -4.18 -10.84 -2.30
CA UNK A 216 -3.93 -10.52 -3.65
C UNK A 216 -2.57 -10.10 -3.93
N GLY A 217 -1.72 -10.01 -2.90
CA GLY A 217 -0.34 -9.57 -3.06
C GLY A 217 0.14 -8.95 -1.76
N GLY A 218 1.21 -8.17 -1.81
CA GLY A 218 1.78 -7.57 -0.61
C GLY A 218 2.17 -6.12 -0.75
N LEU A 219 2.12 -5.39 0.36
CA LEU A 219 2.74 -4.08 0.49
C LEU A 219 3.99 -4.32 1.35
N ILE A 220 5.17 -4.16 0.77
CA ILE A 220 6.41 -4.69 1.33
C ILE A 220 7.28 -3.55 1.86
N GLY A 221 7.65 -3.63 3.14
CA GLY A 221 8.55 -2.65 3.75
C GLY A 221 9.99 -3.10 3.71
N GLY A 222 10.51 -3.60 4.86
CA GLY A 222 11.93 -3.91 4.98
C GLY A 222 12.49 -4.84 3.93
N ALA A 223 11.74 -5.86 3.55
CA ALA A 223 12.21 -6.82 2.55
C ALA A 223 12.31 -6.21 1.15
N SER A 224 11.71 -5.04 0.92
CA SER A 224 11.82 -4.36 -0.37
C SER A 224 13.15 -3.62 -0.54
N LEU A 225 13.95 -3.55 0.52
CA LEU A 225 15.22 -2.81 0.46
C LEU A 225 16.35 -3.62 -0.18
N LYS A 226 16.15 -4.90 -0.38
CA LYS A 226 17.11 -5.77 -1.07
C LYS A 226 16.45 -6.35 -2.31
N ALA A 227 17.04 -6.10 -3.47
CA ALA A 227 16.45 -6.53 -4.75
C ALA A 227 16.18 -8.03 -4.79
N GLU A 228 17.11 -8.85 -4.31
CA GLU A 228 16.94 -10.30 -4.33
C GLU A 228 15.72 -10.73 -3.50
N ASP A 229 15.58 -10.20 -2.30
CA ASP A 229 14.45 -10.53 -1.43
C ASP A 229 13.13 -10.07 -2.06
N PHE A 230 13.12 -8.83 -2.57
CA PHE A 230 11.91 -8.28 -3.16
C PHE A 230 11.47 -9.07 -4.38
N LEU A 231 12.42 -9.43 -5.25
CA LEU A 231 12.11 -10.22 -6.43
C LEU A 231 11.56 -11.61 -6.08
N ARG A 232 12.09 -12.24 -5.03
CA ARG A 232 11.54 -13.53 -4.59
C ARG A 232 10.09 -13.38 -4.15
N ILE A 233 9.77 -12.27 -3.47
CA ILE A 233 8.38 -11.99 -3.08
C ILE A 233 7.52 -11.75 -4.32
N CYS A 234 8.01 -10.96 -5.28
CA CYS A 234 7.26 -10.69 -6.50
C CYS A 234 6.94 -11.94 -7.29
N LYS A 235 7.82 -12.93 -7.23
CA LYS A 235 7.63 -14.19 -7.96
C LYS A 235 6.74 -15.19 -7.24
N ALA A 236 6.32 -14.86 -6.02
CA ALA A 236 5.44 -15.73 -5.24
C ALA A 236 3.98 -15.63 -5.66
N GLY A 237 3.61 -14.60 -6.42
CA GLY A 237 2.23 -14.39 -6.86
C GLY A 237 1.96 -14.82 -8.29
#